data_fad782a00900889109cb7bff9eea401f
#
_entry.id   fad782a00900889109cb7bff9eea401f
#
_cell.length_a   1.000
_cell.length_b   1.000
_cell.length_c   1.000
_cell.angle_alpha   90.00
_cell.angle_beta   90.00
_cell.angle_gamma   90.00
#
_symmetry.space_group_name_H-M   'P 1'
#
loop_
_entity.id
_entity.type
_entity.pdbx_description
1 polymer ?
#
loop_
_entity_poly.entity_id
_entity_poly.type
_entity_poly.pdbx_seq_one_letter_code
_entity_poly.pdbx_strand_id
1 'polypeptide(L)'
;LFTFFLLFIVVTPIFGQKYYDDQWKKIETNYKQGLYKSNLPIILEIQKTAMKESNAVQLIRSLKAEFSIVNQTRDDEKNDSSSQFFKKLSELDKSLKGEEKLVYQVLLGEFINDHYQEDQWEIDQRTNINNQDFAQIETWSKLDFKNFLNKHFADLEKQNSELQKISMSKYKSIFEGTEDLDYFPTLFDYNSMKQIDFLKDEDLFTPNELKVNRSKINQIYEELITQNSGNSKLYFQHQKLNYNCEFTNCKDQLSQLQNLYKTTTEGDYKVMIAGEIIDELTEDQKYKEALIWVESVKKEYPKSKFLNNILNRENQIVNPNLTIYYETHTQANLPIHLVAQAKNVDKFSLNIYEVKDDFQNFLRYISDSYDKNKFSAVKKSLVRKESFDLQDLEDYKTHNTSLEIKPLPSGIYLVEYVVENSIQENFYFIVTNSRIIYNKKDDRKTIENQLKLVHRENGKSISSEGLKIYEYSRGTMMNTFPLNTDNSANFKFPVSKDNEYYRFYLVQQPKTNDFNLMQVYGNRYYGEDFRNQNQNSAQIFLDRAIYRPGQTVYFKVINTQLVNQKES
;
A
#
# COMPACT_ATOMS: atom_id res chain seq x y z
N LEU A 1 45.96 -64.28 -19.42
CA LEU A 1 45.39 -63.00 -19.87
C LEU A 1 44.41 -62.51 -18.80
N PHE A 2 44.87 -61.56 -17.97
CA PHE A 2 43.99 -60.85 -17.00
C PHE A 2 43.50 -59.57 -17.65
N THR A 3 42.21 -59.49 -17.96
CA THR A 3 41.56 -58.26 -18.46
C THR A 3 41.14 -57.44 -17.27
N PHE A 4 41.79 -56.32 -17.02
CA PHE A 4 41.43 -55.32 -16.03
C PHE A 4 40.27 -54.50 -16.60
N PHE A 5 39.06 -54.72 -16.06
CA PHE A 5 37.91 -53.86 -16.33
C PHE A 5 38.06 -52.61 -15.43
N LEU A 6 38.44 -51.47 -16.00
CA LEU A 6 38.38 -50.19 -15.35
C LEU A 6 36.91 -49.73 -15.24
N LEU A 7 36.34 -49.92 -14.06
CA LEU A 7 35.07 -49.29 -13.71
C LEU A 7 35.31 -47.77 -13.53
N PHE A 8 35.02 -47.00 -14.54
CA PHE A 8 34.85 -45.56 -14.37
C PHE A 8 33.55 -45.33 -13.59
N ILE A 9 33.66 -45.23 -12.28
CA ILE A 9 32.57 -44.75 -11.44
C ILE A 9 32.45 -43.26 -11.74
N VAL A 10 31.41 -42.86 -12.47
CA VAL A 10 30.98 -41.47 -12.65
C VAL A 10 30.40 -41.02 -11.32
N VAL A 11 31.24 -40.57 -10.40
CA VAL A 11 30.87 -40.04 -9.05
C VAL A 11 30.73 -38.51 -9.08
N THR A 12 30.75 -37.88 -10.24
CA THR A 12 30.86 -36.43 -10.37
C THR A 12 29.56 -35.61 -10.21
N PRO A 13 28.31 -36.10 -10.38
CA PRO A 13 27.16 -35.19 -10.25
C PRO A 13 26.72 -34.91 -8.81
N ILE A 14 26.99 -35.80 -7.85
CA ILE A 14 26.46 -35.66 -6.48
C ILE A 14 27.25 -34.64 -5.66
N PHE A 15 28.57 -34.55 -5.82
CA PHE A 15 29.40 -33.60 -5.09
C PHE A 15 29.25 -32.17 -5.61
N GLY A 16 29.08 -31.98 -6.92
CA GLY A 16 28.87 -30.68 -7.54
C GLY A 16 27.52 -30.06 -7.10
N GLN A 17 26.44 -30.82 -7.11
CA GLN A 17 25.12 -30.34 -6.72
C GLN A 17 25.11 -29.89 -5.25
N LYS A 18 25.70 -30.67 -4.34
CA LYS A 18 25.78 -30.32 -2.92
C LYS A 18 26.52 -29.00 -2.70
N TYR A 19 27.59 -28.71 -3.44
CA TYR A 19 28.30 -27.45 -3.37
C TYR A 19 27.36 -26.27 -3.67
N TYR A 20 26.62 -26.33 -4.77
CA TYR A 20 25.70 -25.26 -5.15
C TYR A 20 24.59 -25.08 -4.12
N ASP A 21 23.98 -26.17 -3.65
CA ASP A 21 22.91 -26.14 -2.64
C ASP A 21 23.40 -25.45 -1.36
N ASP A 22 24.61 -25.76 -0.89
CA ASP A 22 25.21 -25.15 0.29
C ASP A 22 25.47 -23.64 0.09
N GLN A 23 25.93 -23.21 -1.11
CA GLN A 23 26.13 -21.80 -1.39
C GLN A 23 24.81 -21.04 -1.49
N TRP A 24 23.80 -21.57 -2.20
CA TRP A 24 22.48 -20.95 -2.29
C TRP A 24 21.81 -20.82 -0.92
N LYS A 25 21.95 -21.79 -0.04
CA LYS A 25 21.43 -21.72 1.34
C LYS A 25 22.11 -20.58 2.15
N LYS A 26 23.39 -20.33 1.96
CA LYS A 26 24.08 -19.18 2.58
C LYS A 26 23.50 -17.86 2.07
N ILE A 27 23.32 -17.76 0.75
CA ILE A 27 22.72 -16.58 0.11
C ILE A 27 21.32 -16.32 0.67
N GLU A 28 20.47 -17.33 0.76
CA GLU A 28 19.13 -17.22 1.34
C GLU A 28 19.16 -16.77 2.80
N THR A 29 20.12 -17.30 3.58
CA THR A 29 20.29 -16.90 4.98
C THR A 29 20.68 -15.44 5.11
N ASN A 30 21.60 -14.95 4.27
CA ASN A 30 22.01 -13.55 4.25
C ASN A 30 20.86 -12.62 3.81
N TYR A 31 20.03 -13.04 2.84
CA TYR A 31 18.84 -12.29 2.44
C TYR A 31 17.85 -12.11 3.61
N LYS A 32 17.58 -13.17 4.37
CA LYS A 32 16.73 -13.12 5.58
C LYS A 32 17.27 -12.20 6.68
N GLN A 33 18.57 -11.95 6.68
CA GLN A 33 19.26 -11.07 7.63
C GLN A 33 19.47 -9.64 7.10
N GLY A 34 19.02 -9.34 5.88
CA GLY A 34 19.26 -8.04 5.24
C GLY A 34 20.69 -7.79 4.77
N LEU A 35 21.52 -8.83 4.70
CA LEU A 35 22.94 -8.74 4.35
C LEU A 35 23.17 -8.90 2.83
N TYR A 36 22.50 -8.10 2.02
CA TYR A 36 22.47 -8.25 0.56
C TYR A 36 23.86 -8.16 -0.08
N LYS A 37 24.65 -7.12 0.25
CA LYS A 37 26.02 -6.92 -0.31
C LYS A 37 26.95 -8.09 -0.01
N SER A 38 26.78 -8.79 1.10
CA SER A 38 27.60 -9.95 1.49
C SER A 38 27.39 -11.16 0.58
N ASN A 39 26.36 -11.18 -0.24
CA ASN A 39 26.08 -12.26 -1.18
C ASN A 39 26.94 -12.18 -2.44
N LEU A 40 27.37 -10.99 -2.86
CA LEU A 40 28.08 -10.81 -4.12
C LEU A 40 29.34 -11.69 -4.24
N PRO A 41 30.25 -11.78 -3.24
CA PRO A 41 31.40 -12.67 -3.32
C PRO A 41 31.02 -14.15 -3.49
N ILE A 42 29.93 -14.59 -2.82
CA ILE A 42 29.45 -15.98 -2.91
C ILE A 42 28.92 -16.26 -4.32
N ILE A 43 28.16 -15.32 -4.89
CA ILE A 43 27.61 -15.43 -6.25
C ILE A 43 28.72 -15.48 -7.29
N LEU A 44 29.73 -14.63 -7.18
CA LEU A 44 30.89 -14.63 -8.09
C LEU A 44 31.68 -15.94 -8.03
N GLU A 45 31.79 -16.57 -6.86
CA GLU A 45 32.43 -17.89 -6.73
C GLU A 45 31.58 -19.01 -7.32
N ILE A 46 30.23 -18.93 -7.20
CA ILE A 46 29.30 -19.83 -7.94
C ILE A 46 29.54 -19.69 -9.44
N GLN A 47 29.62 -18.47 -9.98
CA GLN A 47 29.85 -18.24 -11.41
C GLN A 47 31.16 -18.87 -11.89
N LYS A 48 32.23 -18.60 -11.16
CA LYS A 48 33.58 -19.14 -11.48
C LYS A 48 33.58 -20.68 -11.48
N THR A 49 32.93 -21.29 -10.49
CA THR A 49 32.81 -22.76 -10.41
C THR A 49 31.93 -23.29 -11.54
N ALA A 50 30.79 -22.67 -11.81
CA ALA A 50 29.87 -23.05 -12.87
C ALA A 50 30.51 -22.96 -14.27
N MET A 51 31.30 -21.91 -14.53
CA MET A 51 32.07 -21.80 -15.77
C MET A 51 33.10 -22.93 -15.92
N LYS A 52 33.82 -23.24 -14.84
CA LYS A 52 34.83 -24.34 -14.84
C LYS A 52 34.20 -25.69 -15.09
N GLU A 53 33.01 -25.93 -14.55
CA GLU A 53 32.27 -27.19 -14.66
C GLU A 53 31.36 -27.23 -15.90
N SER A 54 31.30 -26.16 -16.70
CA SER A 54 30.37 -26.00 -17.83
C SER A 54 28.90 -26.19 -17.41
N ASN A 55 28.56 -25.73 -16.18
CA ASN A 55 27.21 -25.79 -15.63
C ASN A 55 26.43 -24.51 -15.96
N ALA A 56 25.86 -24.45 -17.15
CA ALA A 56 25.15 -23.27 -17.63
C ALA A 56 23.94 -22.88 -16.76
N VAL A 57 23.23 -23.84 -16.15
CA VAL A 57 22.10 -23.57 -15.27
C VAL A 57 22.53 -22.76 -14.04
N GLN A 58 23.60 -23.20 -13.37
CA GLN A 58 24.09 -22.49 -12.19
C GLN A 58 24.73 -21.15 -12.55
N LEU A 59 25.38 -21.05 -13.70
CA LEU A 59 25.90 -19.80 -14.23
C LEU A 59 24.76 -18.78 -14.45
N ILE A 60 23.73 -19.15 -15.18
CA ILE A 60 22.62 -18.26 -15.51
C ILE A 60 21.83 -17.87 -14.23
N ARG A 61 21.58 -18.81 -13.31
CA ARG A 61 20.95 -18.54 -12.01
C ARG A 61 21.75 -17.52 -11.22
N SER A 62 23.07 -17.66 -11.20
CA SER A 62 23.94 -16.74 -10.45
C SER A 62 24.04 -15.34 -11.10
N LEU A 63 23.90 -15.24 -12.42
CA LEU A 63 23.78 -13.95 -13.11
C LEU A 63 22.51 -13.21 -12.71
N LYS A 64 21.38 -13.91 -12.62
CA LYS A 64 20.12 -13.31 -12.14
C LYS A 64 20.25 -12.80 -10.70
N ALA A 65 20.88 -13.58 -9.82
CA ALA A 65 21.15 -13.14 -8.45
C ALA A 65 22.14 -11.95 -8.36
N GLU A 66 23.18 -11.92 -9.20
CA GLU A 66 24.08 -10.77 -9.28
C GLU A 66 23.36 -9.51 -9.74
N PHE A 67 22.55 -9.60 -10.79
CA PHE A 67 21.75 -8.48 -11.30
C PHE A 67 20.89 -7.86 -10.19
N SER A 68 20.17 -8.70 -9.44
CA SER A 68 19.37 -8.22 -8.30
C SER A 68 20.20 -7.47 -7.26
N ILE A 69 21.42 -7.91 -6.95
CA ILE A 69 22.30 -7.21 -6.00
C ILE A 69 22.85 -5.91 -6.60
N VAL A 70 23.26 -5.93 -7.86
CA VAL A 70 23.76 -4.73 -8.55
C VAL A 70 22.69 -3.63 -8.50
N ASN A 71 21.45 -3.96 -8.81
CA ASN A 71 20.33 -3.01 -8.78
C ASN A 71 20.03 -2.50 -7.36
N GLN A 72 19.98 -3.38 -6.35
CA GLN A 72 19.67 -2.99 -4.96
C GLN A 72 20.80 -2.19 -4.27
N THR A 73 22.03 -2.26 -4.76
CA THR A 73 23.21 -1.71 -4.06
C THR A 73 23.90 -0.59 -4.82
N ARG A 74 23.27 -0.07 -5.87
CA ARG A 74 23.75 1.12 -6.59
C ARG A 74 23.89 2.29 -5.61
N ASP A 75 25.09 2.79 -5.45
CA ASP A 75 25.34 4.06 -4.78
C ASP A 75 25.43 5.15 -5.86
N ASP A 76 24.66 6.21 -5.72
CA ASP A 76 24.45 7.30 -6.70
C ASP A 76 25.72 8.04 -7.15
N GLU A 77 26.84 7.80 -6.55
CA GLU A 77 27.99 8.69 -6.79
C GLU A 77 29.18 8.12 -7.59
N LYS A 78 29.34 6.82 -7.83
CA LYS A 78 30.56 6.33 -8.55
C LYS A 78 30.58 4.85 -8.99
N ASN A 79 29.50 4.13 -9.16
CA ASN A 79 29.60 2.71 -9.45
C ASN A 79 29.27 2.37 -10.91
N ASP A 80 30.31 2.08 -11.69
CA ASP A 80 30.25 1.46 -13.02
C ASP A 80 29.83 -0.04 -12.96
N SER A 81 29.10 -0.42 -11.90
CA SER A 81 28.74 -1.82 -11.67
C SER A 81 27.79 -2.38 -12.73
N SER A 82 26.83 -1.57 -13.19
CA SER A 82 25.90 -1.96 -14.24
C SER A 82 26.62 -2.14 -15.57
N SER A 83 27.45 -1.19 -16.00
CA SER A 83 28.24 -1.30 -17.22
C SER A 83 29.17 -2.52 -17.20
N GLN A 84 29.80 -2.81 -16.06
CA GLN A 84 30.64 -3.99 -15.89
C GLN A 84 29.82 -5.29 -16.00
N PHE A 85 28.65 -5.32 -15.38
CA PHE A 85 27.73 -6.45 -15.45
C PHE A 85 27.26 -6.69 -16.90
N PHE A 86 26.76 -5.67 -17.59
CA PHE A 86 26.28 -5.81 -18.97
C PHE A 86 27.40 -6.11 -19.97
N LYS A 87 28.60 -5.58 -19.76
CA LYS A 87 29.79 -5.98 -20.54
C LYS A 87 30.07 -7.48 -20.38
N LYS A 88 30.06 -7.99 -19.14
CA LYS A 88 30.21 -9.43 -18.87
C LYS A 88 29.12 -10.23 -19.59
N LEU A 89 27.86 -9.78 -19.59
CA LEU A 89 26.79 -10.45 -20.32
C LEU A 89 27.08 -10.53 -21.82
N SER A 90 27.59 -9.47 -22.45
CA SER A 90 27.93 -9.49 -23.88
C SER A 90 29.04 -10.48 -24.24
N GLU A 91 29.95 -10.73 -23.32
CA GLU A 91 31.02 -11.74 -23.49
C GLU A 91 30.48 -13.17 -23.36
N LEU A 92 29.59 -13.40 -22.39
CA LEU A 92 28.93 -14.68 -22.18
C LEU A 92 28.04 -15.09 -23.34
N ASP A 93 27.36 -14.16 -23.99
CA ASP A 93 26.54 -14.44 -25.18
C ASP A 93 27.32 -15.15 -26.29
N LYS A 94 28.59 -14.84 -26.43
CA LYS A 94 29.48 -15.45 -27.43
C LYS A 94 29.88 -16.88 -27.07
N SER A 95 29.87 -17.24 -25.80
CA SER A 95 30.32 -18.54 -25.29
C SER A 95 29.21 -19.57 -25.16
N LEU A 96 27.97 -19.14 -24.91
CA LEU A 96 26.82 -20.01 -24.75
C LEU A 96 26.30 -20.52 -26.12
N LYS A 97 25.76 -21.75 -26.15
CA LYS A 97 25.25 -22.40 -27.35
C LYS A 97 23.96 -23.17 -27.03
N GLY A 98 23.20 -23.50 -28.09
CA GLY A 98 22.03 -24.37 -27.98
C GLY A 98 20.94 -23.79 -27.07
N GLU A 99 20.33 -24.66 -26.29
CA GLU A 99 19.20 -24.36 -25.42
C GLU A 99 19.58 -23.36 -24.32
N GLU A 100 20.75 -23.50 -23.69
CA GLU A 100 21.22 -22.60 -22.64
C GLU A 100 21.41 -21.16 -23.15
N LYS A 101 21.81 -21.01 -24.42
CA LYS A 101 21.90 -19.70 -25.06
C LYS A 101 20.52 -19.05 -25.18
N LEU A 102 19.50 -19.81 -25.54
CA LEU A 102 18.13 -19.29 -25.63
C LEU A 102 17.59 -18.86 -24.27
N VAL A 103 17.79 -19.67 -23.22
CA VAL A 103 17.42 -19.30 -21.84
C VAL A 103 18.13 -18.02 -21.42
N TYR A 104 19.42 -17.91 -21.68
CA TYR A 104 20.19 -16.71 -21.39
C TYR A 104 19.67 -15.49 -22.17
N GLN A 105 19.37 -15.63 -23.46
CA GLN A 105 18.87 -14.51 -24.27
C GLN A 105 17.52 -14.00 -23.80
N VAL A 106 16.60 -14.88 -23.38
CA VAL A 106 15.33 -14.46 -22.78
C VAL A 106 15.57 -13.63 -21.51
N LEU A 107 16.49 -14.07 -20.64
CA LEU A 107 16.84 -13.29 -19.45
C LEU A 107 17.60 -12.02 -19.76
N LEU A 108 18.38 -11.95 -20.82
CA LEU A 108 19.05 -10.73 -21.25
C LEU A 108 18.04 -9.63 -21.59
N GLY A 109 16.95 -9.99 -22.28
CA GLY A 109 15.84 -9.05 -22.54
C GLY A 109 15.20 -8.54 -21.24
N GLU A 110 14.96 -9.45 -20.28
CA GLU A 110 14.45 -9.11 -18.95
C GLU A 110 15.41 -8.14 -18.24
N PHE A 111 16.69 -8.44 -18.14
CA PHE A 111 17.68 -7.57 -17.47
C PHE A 111 17.76 -6.18 -18.08
N ILE A 112 17.71 -6.06 -19.41
CA ILE A 112 17.75 -4.76 -20.09
C ILE A 112 16.47 -3.97 -19.81
N ASN A 113 15.32 -4.63 -19.85
CA ASN A 113 14.03 -3.98 -19.55
C ASN A 113 13.97 -3.53 -18.08
N ASP A 114 14.33 -4.41 -17.15
CA ASP A 114 14.31 -4.10 -15.72
C ASP A 114 15.28 -2.96 -15.39
N HIS A 115 16.46 -2.92 -16.03
CA HIS A 115 17.40 -1.82 -15.87
C HIS A 115 16.82 -0.48 -16.34
N TYR A 116 16.10 -0.46 -17.46
CA TYR A 116 15.39 0.72 -17.90
C TYR A 116 14.31 1.16 -16.89
N GLN A 117 13.48 0.22 -16.43
CA GLN A 117 12.38 0.51 -15.50
C GLN A 117 12.86 1.10 -14.16
N GLU A 118 13.96 0.60 -13.63
CA GLU A 118 14.50 1.09 -12.36
C GLU A 118 15.06 2.51 -12.44
N ASP A 119 15.66 2.89 -13.58
CA ASP A 119 16.30 4.20 -13.78
C ASP A 119 15.53 5.09 -14.75
N GLN A 120 14.31 4.76 -15.05
CA GLN A 120 13.47 5.39 -16.07
C GLN A 120 13.50 6.91 -16.00
N TRP A 121 13.32 7.48 -14.79
CA TRP A 121 13.29 8.93 -14.62
C TRP A 121 14.58 9.63 -15.07
N GLU A 122 15.74 9.03 -14.83
CA GLU A 122 17.03 9.55 -15.28
C GLU A 122 17.26 9.30 -16.76
N ILE A 123 16.92 8.09 -17.24
CA ILE A 123 17.10 7.68 -18.63
C ILE A 123 16.26 8.53 -19.57
N ASP A 124 15.05 8.88 -19.18
CA ASP A 124 14.15 9.71 -19.99
C ASP A 124 14.68 11.13 -20.20
N GLN A 125 15.60 11.60 -19.37
CA GLN A 125 16.25 12.91 -19.52
C GLN A 125 17.52 12.86 -20.39
N ARG A 126 18.02 11.68 -20.76
CA ARG A 126 19.26 11.52 -21.52
C ARG A 126 19.05 11.85 -22.99
N THR A 127 20.02 12.57 -23.56
CA THR A 127 20.04 12.84 -25.01
C THR A 127 20.38 11.56 -25.77
N ASN A 128 19.65 11.27 -26.83
CA ASN A 128 19.93 10.13 -27.69
C ASN A 128 21.26 10.31 -28.45
N ILE A 129 22.19 9.37 -28.24
CA ILE A 129 23.49 9.31 -28.92
C ILE A 129 23.63 8.09 -29.83
N ASN A 130 22.55 7.32 -30.04
CA ASN A 130 22.53 6.08 -30.81
C ASN A 130 23.59 5.05 -30.35
N ASN A 131 23.73 4.87 -29.06
CA ASN A 131 24.69 3.93 -28.48
C ASN A 131 24.00 2.64 -28.03
N GLN A 132 24.53 1.50 -28.45
CA GLN A 132 24.07 0.18 -28.02
C GLN A 132 25.22 -0.71 -27.52
N ASP A 133 26.33 -0.10 -27.10
CA ASP A 133 27.44 -0.80 -26.45
C ASP A 133 27.07 -1.06 -24.97
N PHE A 134 27.02 -2.33 -24.57
CA PHE A 134 26.76 -2.74 -23.20
C PHE A 134 27.77 -2.20 -22.19
N ALA A 135 29.01 -1.97 -22.61
CA ALA A 135 30.01 -1.34 -21.75
C ALA A 135 29.68 0.12 -21.40
N GLN A 136 28.72 0.71 -22.09
CA GLN A 136 28.27 2.09 -21.92
C GLN A 136 26.75 2.19 -21.69
N ILE A 137 26.12 1.16 -21.13
CA ILE A 137 24.66 1.11 -20.92
C ILE A 137 24.17 2.29 -20.08
N GLU A 138 25.00 2.81 -19.19
CA GLU A 138 24.70 3.98 -18.36
C GLU A 138 24.54 5.28 -19.21
N THR A 139 24.92 5.25 -20.47
CA THR A 139 24.72 6.37 -21.41
C THR A 139 23.53 6.17 -22.34
N TRP A 140 22.89 5.01 -22.31
CA TRP A 140 21.76 4.72 -23.18
C TRP A 140 20.58 5.64 -22.87
N SER A 141 20.01 6.19 -23.92
CA SER A 141 18.74 6.93 -23.86
C SER A 141 17.55 5.97 -23.93
N LYS A 142 16.38 6.45 -23.61
CA LYS A 142 15.09 5.77 -23.80
C LYS A 142 14.98 5.13 -25.20
N LEU A 143 15.36 5.86 -26.23
CA LEU A 143 15.30 5.35 -27.60
C LEU A 143 16.28 4.19 -27.84
N ASP A 144 17.45 4.21 -27.20
CA ASP A 144 18.43 3.12 -27.32
C ASP A 144 17.89 1.83 -26.68
N PHE A 145 17.33 1.91 -25.47
CA PHE A 145 16.65 0.80 -24.82
C PHE A 145 15.50 0.24 -25.68
N LYS A 146 14.61 1.11 -26.14
CA LYS A 146 13.49 0.74 -26.98
C LYS A 146 13.93 0.03 -28.26
N ASN A 147 14.91 0.58 -28.97
CA ASN A 147 15.41 0.00 -30.21
C ASN A 147 16.09 -1.35 -29.98
N PHE A 148 16.87 -1.45 -28.90
CA PHE A 148 17.48 -2.73 -28.53
C PHE A 148 16.42 -3.80 -28.25
N LEU A 149 15.46 -3.50 -27.37
CA LEU A 149 14.41 -4.47 -26.97
C LEU A 149 13.52 -4.85 -28.14
N ASN A 150 13.13 -3.91 -28.99
CA ASN A 150 12.39 -4.22 -30.22
C ASN A 150 13.12 -5.23 -31.11
N LYS A 151 14.42 -5.00 -31.35
CA LYS A 151 15.24 -5.91 -32.14
C LYS A 151 15.42 -7.26 -31.45
N HIS A 152 15.68 -7.24 -30.15
CA HIS A 152 15.91 -8.43 -29.35
C HIS A 152 14.71 -9.38 -29.35
N PHE A 153 13.50 -8.87 -29.07
CA PHE A 153 12.29 -9.67 -29.15
C PHE A 153 11.98 -10.15 -30.57
N ALA A 154 12.22 -9.32 -31.59
CA ALA A 154 12.06 -9.74 -32.99
C ALA A 154 13.04 -10.86 -33.40
N ASP A 155 14.24 -10.90 -32.85
CA ASP A 155 15.21 -11.96 -33.08
C ASP A 155 14.84 -13.26 -32.31
N LEU A 156 14.27 -13.16 -31.11
CA LEU A 156 13.73 -14.30 -30.37
C LEU A 156 12.48 -14.88 -31.02
N GLU A 157 11.60 -14.06 -31.60
CA GLU A 157 10.41 -14.54 -32.33
C GLU A 157 10.78 -15.49 -33.47
N LYS A 158 11.89 -15.26 -34.19
CA LYS A 158 12.38 -16.16 -35.23
C LYS A 158 12.74 -17.55 -34.70
N GLN A 159 12.87 -17.69 -33.39
CA GLN A 159 13.25 -18.90 -32.68
C GLN A 159 12.09 -19.51 -31.86
N ASN A 160 10.85 -19.04 -32.06
CA ASN A 160 9.67 -19.50 -31.31
C ASN A 160 9.53 -21.03 -31.33
N SER A 161 9.80 -21.67 -32.46
CA SER A 161 9.75 -23.13 -32.56
C SER A 161 10.77 -23.86 -31.67
N GLU A 162 11.90 -23.25 -31.40
CA GLU A 162 12.90 -23.81 -30.48
C GLU A 162 12.55 -23.48 -29.03
N LEU A 163 12.07 -22.27 -28.76
CA LEU A 163 11.62 -21.85 -27.42
C LEU A 163 10.46 -22.73 -26.90
N GLN A 164 9.55 -23.17 -27.80
CA GLN A 164 8.44 -24.08 -27.47
C GLN A 164 8.91 -25.47 -27.04
N LYS A 165 10.11 -25.91 -27.43
CA LYS A 165 10.68 -27.19 -27.02
C LYS A 165 11.34 -27.16 -25.65
N ILE A 166 11.64 -25.98 -25.15
CA ILE A 166 12.37 -25.81 -23.89
C ILE A 166 11.38 -25.76 -22.72
N SER A 167 11.36 -26.80 -21.90
CA SER A 167 10.50 -26.87 -20.72
C SER A 167 10.99 -25.97 -19.60
N MET A 168 10.10 -25.14 -19.07
CA MET A 168 10.41 -24.30 -17.90
C MET A 168 10.74 -25.11 -16.64
N SER A 169 10.22 -26.33 -16.52
CA SER A 169 10.52 -27.20 -15.37
C SER A 169 12.01 -27.58 -15.27
N LYS A 170 12.71 -27.67 -16.40
CA LYS A 170 14.16 -27.95 -16.46
C LYS A 170 14.97 -26.79 -15.86
N TYR A 171 14.48 -25.58 -15.98
CA TYR A 171 15.15 -24.34 -15.55
C TYR A 171 14.47 -23.69 -14.34
N LYS A 172 13.62 -24.44 -13.62
CA LYS A 172 12.83 -23.92 -12.49
C LYS A 172 13.67 -23.11 -11.48
N SER A 173 14.89 -23.57 -11.19
CA SER A 173 15.78 -22.87 -10.24
C SER A 173 16.25 -21.48 -10.70
N ILE A 174 16.20 -21.18 -12.01
CA ILE A 174 16.52 -19.88 -12.57
C ILE A 174 15.34 -18.92 -12.40
N PHE A 175 14.11 -19.43 -12.56
CA PHE A 175 12.87 -18.68 -12.57
C PHE A 175 12.13 -18.74 -11.22
N GLU A 176 12.76 -19.28 -10.17
CA GLU A 176 12.20 -19.33 -8.83
C GLU A 176 11.83 -17.93 -8.33
N GLY A 177 10.61 -17.80 -7.77
CA GLY A 177 10.07 -16.50 -7.36
C GLY A 177 9.36 -15.72 -8.47
N THR A 178 9.34 -16.22 -9.72
CA THR A 178 8.52 -15.63 -10.78
C THR A 178 7.03 -15.92 -10.51
N GLU A 179 6.21 -14.90 -10.52
CA GLU A 179 4.76 -15.04 -10.46
C GLU A 179 4.23 -15.82 -11.68
N ASP A 180 3.15 -16.54 -11.50
CA ASP A 180 2.46 -17.27 -12.56
C ASP A 180 3.29 -18.35 -13.30
N LEU A 181 4.48 -18.69 -12.82
CA LEU A 181 5.37 -19.66 -13.44
C LEU A 181 4.70 -21.02 -13.71
N ASP A 182 3.72 -21.41 -12.89
CA ASP A 182 2.95 -22.64 -13.05
C ASP A 182 2.14 -22.67 -14.37
N TYR A 183 1.89 -21.51 -15.00
CA TYR A 183 1.14 -21.37 -16.24
C TYR A 183 2.02 -21.23 -17.47
N PHE A 184 3.34 -21.24 -17.31
CA PHE A 184 4.32 -21.17 -18.40
C PHE A 184 5.02 -22.53 -18.59
N PRO A 185 4.44 -23.47 -19.36
CA PRO A 185 5.06 -24.77 -19.58
C PRO A 185 6.41 -24.70 -20.29
N THR A 186 6.58 -23.73 -21.19
CA THR A 186 7.76 -23.58 -22.04
C THR A 186 8.40 -22.21 -21.94
N LEU A 187 9.65 -22.10 -22.38
CA LEU A 187 10.38 -20.83 -22.44
C LEU A 187 9.71 -19.85 -23.43
N PHE A 188 8.99 -20.35 -24.43
CA PHE A 188 8.16 -19.55 -25.33
C PHE A 188 7.08 -18.77 -24.54
N ASP A 189 6.37 -19.46 -23.64
CA ASP A 189 5.30 -18.83 -22.85
C ASP A 189 5.85 -17.69 -21.99
N TYR A 190 6.97 -17.92 -21.30
CA TYR A 190 7.62 -16.91 -20.48
C TYR A 190 8.11 -15.71 -21.33
N ASN A 191 8.84 -15.97 -22.42
CA ASN A 191 9.34 -14.93 -23.32
C ASN A 191 8.20 -14.09 -23.91
N SER A 192 7.11 -14.75 -24.31
CA SER A 192 5.93 -14.09 -24.87
C SER A 192 5.27 -13.14 -23.87
N MET A 193 5.17 -13.52 -22.60
CA MET A 193 4.65 -12.63 -21.56
C MET A 193 5.59 -11.44 -21.32
N LYS A 194 6.90 -11.66 -21.28
CA LYS A 194 7.88 -10.55 -21.20
C LYS A 194 7.82 -9.60 -22.38
N GLN A 195 7.58 -10.12 -23.58
CA GLN A 195 7.36 -9.30 -24.76
C GLN A 195 6.05 -8.51 -24.69
N ILE A 196 4.98 -9.09 -24.17
CA ILE A 196 3.73 -8.37 -23.92
C ILE A 196 3.97 -7.24 -22.92
N ASP A 197 4.66 -7.49 -21.80
CA ASP A 197 5.00 -6.49 -20.81
C ASP A 197 5.78 -5.31 -21.40
N PHE A 198 6.76 -5.60 -22.25
CA PHE A 198 7.48 -4.58 -22.99
C PHE A 198 6.58 -3.79 -23.96
N LEU A 199 5.73 -4.47 -24.75
CA LEU A 199 4.90 -3.81 -25.76
C LEU A 199 3.77 -2.95 -25.19
N LYS A 200 3.32 -3.19 -23.96
CA LYS A 200 2.28 -2.42 -23.29
C LYS A 200 2.82 -1.23 -22.48
N ASP A 201 4.14 -1.04 -22.42
CA ASP A 201 4.78 -0.01 -21.62
C ASP A 201 4.43 1.40 -22.15
N GLU A 202 3.60 2.12 -21.40
CA GLU A 202 3.13 3.47 -21.78
C GLU A 202 4.22 4.52 -21.69
N ASP A 203 5.29 4.25 -20.96
CA ASP A 203 6.43 5.15 -20.84
C ASP A 203 7.38 4.99 -22.04
N LEU A 204 7.60 3.77 -22.52
CA LEU A 204 8.45 3.52 -23.69
C LEU A 204 7.80 3.89 -25.01
N PHE A 205 6.50 3.75 -25.13
CA PHE A 205 5.79 3.90 -26.41
C PHE A 205 4.82 5.08 -26.41
N THR A 206 4.77 5.78 -27.53
CA THR A 206 3.77 6.82 -27.76
C THR A 206 2.36 6.22 -27.91
N PRO A 207 1.27 7.00 -27.67
CA PRO A 207 -0.09 6.51 -27.84
C PRO A 207 -0.40 5.90 -29.23
N ASN A 208 0.25 6.37 -30.29
CA ASN A 208 0.10 5.81 -31.63
C ASN A 208 0.81 4.47 -31.77
N GLU A 209 1.99 4.32 -31.20
CA GLU A 209 2.72 3.05 -31.17
C GLU A 209 1.99 2.00 -30.33
N LEU A 210 1.44 2.38 -29.17
CA LEU A 210 0.61 1.49 -28.33
C LEU A 210 -0.60 0.94 -29.10
N LYS A 211 -1.23 1.73 -29.97
CA LYS A 211 -2.31 1.23 -30.85
C LYS A 211 -1.82 0.15 -31.82
N VAL A 212 -0.61 0.31 -32.37
CA VAL A 212 -0.01 -0.71 -33.23
C VAL A 212 0.39 -1.95 -32.42
N ASN A 213 1.04 -1.75 -31.28
CA ASN A 213 1.45 -2.81 -30.37
C ASN A 213 0.27 -3.67 -29.91
N ARG A 214 -0.90 -3.06 -29.73
CA ARG A 214 -2.11 -3.79 -29.33
C ARG A 214 -2.47 -4.95 -30.28
N SER A 215 -2.35 -4.74 -31.59
CA SER A 215 -2.58 -5.81 -32.56
C SER A 215 -1.57 -6.94 -32.39
N LYS A 216 -0.29 -6.58 -32.18
CA LYS A 216 0.78 -7.54 -31.93
C LYS A 216 0.57 -8.31 -30.64
N ILE A 217 0.20 -7.64 -29.55
CA ILE A 217 -0.09 -8.27 -28.25
C ILE A 217 -1.23 -9.28 -28.38
N ASN A 218 -2.32 -8.91 -29.07
CA ASN A 218 -3.41 -9.84 -29.32
C ASN A 218 -2.98 -11.07 -30.15
N GLN A 219 -2.10 -10.88 -31.14
CA GLN A 219 -1.53 -12.00 -31.88
C GLN A 219 -0.71 -12.93 -31.00
N ILE A 220 0.14 -12.39 -30.12
CA ILE A 220 0.94 -13.18 -29.17
C ILE A 220 0.02 -13.97 -28.22
N TYR A 221 -1.04 -13.38 -27.71
CA TYR A 221 -2.02 -14.10 -26.89
C TYR A 221 -2.70 -15.23 -27.65
N GLU A 222 -3.05 -15.05 -28.94
CA GLU A 222 -3.62 -16.14 -29.75
C GLU A 222 -2.64 -17.29 -29.96
N GLU A 223 -1.36 -17.00 -30.16
CA GLU A 223 -0.32 -18.01 -30.24
C GLU A 223 -0.19 -18.79 -28.93
N LEU A 224 -0.13 -18.08 -27.79
CA LEU A 224 -0.10 -18.68 -26.44
C LEU A 224 -1.31 -19.59 -26.19
N ILE A 225 -2.52 -19.12 -26.51
CA ILE A 225 -3.78 -19.86 -26.34
C ILE A 225 -3.80 -21.12 -27.22
N THR A 226 -3.26 -21.01 -28.44
CA THR A 226 -3.25 -22.14 -29.42
C THR A 226 -2.24 -23.22 -29.03
N GLN A 227 -1.08 -22.81 -28.49
CA GLN A 227 0.01 -23.75 -28.13
C GLN A 227 -0.23 -24.43 -26.78
N ASN A 228 -1.12 -23.90 -25.95
CA ASN A 228 -1.33 -24.37 -24.59
C ASN A 228 -2.66 -25.14 -24.41
N SER A 229 -2.76 -25.87 -23.29
CA SER A 229 -3.95 -26.59 -22.86
C SER A 229 -4.18 -26.43 -21.35
N GLY A 230 -5.35 -26.88 -20.86
CA GLY A 230 -5.66 -26.89 -19.42
C GLY A 230 -5.56 -25.50 -18.77
N ASN A 231 -4.96 -25.44 -17.58
CA ASN A 231 -4.82 -24.20 -16.81
C ASN A 231 -4.00 -23.11 -17.52
N SER A 232 -2.96 -23.48 -18.26
CA SER A 232 -2.13 -22.51 -18.99
C SER A 232 -2.93 -21.83 -20.12
N LYS A 233 -3.68 -22.59 -20.90
CA LYS A 233 -4.57 -22.03 -21.92
C LYS A 233 -5.60 -21.09 -21.30
N LEU A 234 -6.23 -21.51 -20.21
CA LEU A 234 -7.24 -20.72 -19.51
C LEU A 234 -6.65 -19.43 -18.91
N TYR A 235 -5.44 -19.51 -18.36
CA TYR A 235 -4.68 -18.36 -17.91
C TYR A 235 -4.51 -17.32 -19.04
N PHE A 236 -3.99 -17.74 -20.20
CA PHE A 236 -3.77 -16.81 -21.32
C PHE A 236 -5.08 -16.25 -21.91
N GLN A 237 -6.16 -17.03 -21.93
CA GLN A 237 -7.48 -16.54 -22.33
C GLN A 237 -7.97 -15.44 -21.37
N HIS A 238 -7.78 -15.65 -20.08
CA HIS A 238 -8.15 -14.70 -19.05
C HIS A 238 -7.31 -13.42 -19.13
N GLN A 239 -5.97 -13.55 -19.21
CA GLN A 239 -5.08 -12.40 -19.38
C GLN A 239 -5.39 -11.58 -20.64
N LYS A 240 -5.71 -12.25 -21.77
CA LYS A 240 -6.14 -11.56 -22.99
C LYS A 240 -7.44 -10.80 -22.80
N LEU A 241 -8.42 -11.40 -22.11
CA LEU A 241 -9.69 -10.74 -21.80
C LEU A 241 -9.42 -9.45 -21.01
N ASN A 242 -8.70 -9.56 -19.91
CA ASN A 242 -8.39 -8.43 -19.03
C ASN A 242 -7.63 -7.32 -19.77
N TYR A 243 -6.59 -7.69 -20.52
CA TYR A 243 -5.85 -6.74 -21.36
C TYR A 243 -6.76 -5.97 -22.33
N ASN A 244 -7.70 -6.65 -22.99
CA ASN A 244 -8.59 -5.99 -23.92
C ASN A 244 -9.61 -5.11 -23.21
N CYS A 245 -10.09 -5.52 -22.04
CA CYS A 245 -11.04 -4.74 -21.24
C CYS A 245 -10.43 -3.45 -20.66
N GLU A 246 -9.18 -3.47 -20.28
CA GLU A 246 -8.45 -2.31 -19.80
C GLU A 246 -8.50 -1.13 -20.80
N PHE A 247 -8.37 -1.43 -22.11
CA PHE A 247 -8.33 -0.40 -23.15
C PHE A 247 -9.68 -0.03 -23.76
N THR A 248 -10.74 -0.85 -23.58
CA THR A 248 -12.03 -0.63 -24.25
C THR A 248 -13.13 -0.17 -23.32
N ASN A 249 -12.84 -0.01 -22.03
CA ASN A 249 -13.88 0.23 -21.02
C ASN A 249 -15.00 -0.82 -21.16
N CYS A 250 -14.65 -2.09 -21.01
CA CYS A 250 -15.49 -3.27 -21.23
C CYS A 250 -16.73 -3.26 -20.35
N LYS A 251 -17.83 -2.74 -20.84
CA LYS A 251 -19.13 -2.79 -20.11
C LYS A 251 -19.67 -4.19 -19.92
N ASP A 252 -19.14 -5.17 -20.64
CA ASP A 252 -19.57 -6.57 -20.63
C ASP A 252 -18.51 -7.54 -20.08
N GLN A 253 -17.48 -7.04 -19.36
CA GLN A 253 -16.42 -7.86 -18.76
C GLN A 253 -16.98 -9.00 -17.92
N LEU A 254 -17.91 -8.71 -17.03
CA LEU A 254 -18.58 -9.73 -16.22
C LEU A 254 -19.20 -10.86 -17.09
N SER A 255 -19.89 -10.50 -18.17
CA SER A 255 -20.48 -11.49 -19.07
C SER A 255 -19.44 -12.32 -19.80
N GLN A 256 -18.32 -11.72 -20.18
CA GLN A 256 -17.20 -12.42 -20.82
C GLN A 256 -16.50 -13.37 -19.85
N LEU A 257 -16.24 -12.96 -18.61
CA LEU A 257 -15.69 -13.81 -17.55
C LEU A 257 -16.61 -15.00 -17.25
N GLN A 258 -17.92 -14.75 -17.11
CA GLN A 258 -18.90 -15.82 -16.90
C GLN A 258 -18.95 -16.80 -18.07
N ASN A 259 -18.84 -16.32 -19.31
CA ASN A 259 -18.79 -17.18 -20.49
C ASN A 259 -17.50 -18.00 -20.48
N LEU A 260 -16.34 -17.39 -20.21
CA LEU A 260 -15.05 -18.11 -20.12
C LEU A 260 -15.11 -19.19 -19.04
N TYR A 261 -15.67 -18.89 -17.86
CA TYR A 261 -15.87 -19.88 -16.79
C TYR A 261 -16.76 -21.05 -17.24
N LYS A 262 -17.88 -20.78 -17.90
CA LYS A 262 -18.86 -21.79 -18.32
C LYS A 262 -18.35 -22.68 -19.46
N THR A 263 -17.64 -22.12 -20.41
CA THR A 263 -17.13 -22.85 -21.59
C THR A 263 -15.89 -23.70 -21.29
N THR A 264 -15.22 -23.45 -20.17
CA THR A 264 -14.09 -24.25 -19.74
C THR A 264 -14.56 -25.44 -18.92
N THR A 265 -14.17 -26.64 -19.36
CA THR A 265 -14.63 -27.89 -18.74
C THR A 265 -13.88 -28.26 -17.48
N GLU A 266 -12.56 -27.99 -17.42
CA GLU A 266 -11.68 -28.40 -16.32
C GLU A 266 -10.61 -27.34 -16.03
N GLY A 267 -10.09 -27.36 -14.79
CA GLY A 267 -8.93 -26.58 -14.40
C GLY A 267 -9.12 -25.81 -13.08
N ASP A 268 -8.15 -25.92 -12.21
CA ASP A 268 -8.14 -25.23 -10.91
C ASP A 268 -8.08 -23.70 -11.07
N TYR A 269 -7.54 -23.22 -12.20
CA TYR A 269 -7.51 -21.79 -12.53
C TYR A 269 -8.90 -21.15 -12.69
N LYS A 270 -9.95 -21.92 -12.93
CA LYS A 270 -11.33 -21.42 -12.92
C LYS A 270 -11.71 -20.70 -11.63
N VAL A 271 -11.10 -21.11 -10.51
CA VAL A 271 -11.32 -20.45 -9.21
C VAL A 271 -10.83 -19.01 -9.22
N MET A 272 -9.75 -18.70 -9.95
CA MET A 272 -9.28 -17.31 -10.11
C MET A 272 -10.27 -16.47 -10.92
N ILE A 273 -10.79 -17.02 -12.02
CA ILE A 273 -11.83 -16.34 -12.83
C ILE A 273 -13.10 -16.12 -12.02
N ALA A 274 -13.51 -17.11 -11.22
CA ALA A 274 -14.66 -16.97 -10.33
C ALA A 274 -14.42 -15.87 -9.26
N GLY A 275 -13.20 -15.74 -8.76
CA GLY A 275 -12.81 -14.66 -7.87
C GLY A 275 -13.05 -13.28 -8.51
N GLU A 276 -12.64 -13.10 -9.75
CA GLU A 276 -12.86 -11.84 -10.49
C GLU A 276 -14.34 -11.59 -10.79
N ILE A 277 -15.11 -12.64 -11.11
CA ILE A 277 -16.59 -12.51 -11.23
C ILE A 277 -17.21 -12.02 -9.92
N ILE A 278 -16.74 -12.52 -8.78
CA ILE A 278 -17.20 -12.11 -7.46
C ILE A 278 -16.82 -10.64 -7.20
N ASP A 279 -15.62 -10.22 -7.59
CA ASP A 279 -15.16 -8.84 -7.45
C ASP A 279 -16.04 -7.88 -8.28
N GLU A 280 -16.27 -8.17 -9.55
CA GLU A 280 -17.14 -7.40 -10.44
C GLU A 280 -18.58 -7.27 -9.88
N LEU A 281 -19.14 -8.39 -9.39
CA LEU A 281 -20.46 -8.38 -8.77
C LEU A 281 -20.48 -7.55 -7.47
N THR A 282 -19.40 -7.56 -6.72
CA THR A 282 -19.26 -6.80 -5.48
C THR A 282 -19.12 -5.31 -5.76
N GLU A 283 -18.39 -4.90 -6.78
CA GLU A 283 -18.29 -3.51 -7.24
C GLU A 283 -19.64 -2.97 -7.71
N ASP A 284 -20.41 -3.81 -8.41
CA ASP A 284 -21.80 -3.51 -8.80
C ASP A 284 -22.78 -3.55 -7.61
N GLN A 285 -22.32 -3.82 -6.38
CA GLN A 285 -23.15 -4.01 -5.19
C GLN A 285 -24.19 -5.16 -5.30
N LYS A 286 -23.93 -6.15 -6.12
CA LYS A 286 -24.74 -7.37 -6.31
C LYS A 286 -24.28 -8.49 -5.35
N TYR A 287 -24.19 -8.17 -4.06
CA TYR A 287 -23.59 -9.05 -3.04
C TYR A 287 -24.27 -10.42 -2.94
N LYS A 288 -25.59 -10.50 -3.08
CA LYS A 288 -26.31 -11.79 -3.06
C LYS A 288 -25.92 -12.70 -4.22
N GLU A 289 -25.70 -12.12 -5.40
CA GLU A 289 -25.24 -12.86 -6.59
C GLU A 289 -23.77 -13.30 -6.40
N ALA A 290 -22.94 -12.42 -5.85
CA ALA A 290 -21.54 -12.75 -5.52
C ALA A 290 -21.45 -13.95 -4.56
N LEU A 291 -22.31 -13.99 -3.52
CA LEU A 291 -22.36 -15.12 -2.57
C LEU A 291 -22.84 -16.42 -3.21
N ILE A 292 -23.71 -16.38 -4.21
CA ILE A 292 -24.09 -17.57 -4.98
C ILE A 292 -22.88 -18.15 -5.72
N TRP A 293 -22.03 -17.28 -6.29
CA TRP A 293 -20.77 -17.70 -6.91
C TRP A 293 -19.80 -18.30 -5.87
N VAL A 294 -19.65 -17.68 -4.71
CA VAL A 294 -18.84 -18.20 -3.60
C VAL A 294 -19.26 -19.63 -3.25
N GLU A 295 -20.56 -19.87 -3.00
CA GLU A 295 -21.06 -21.18 -2.63
C GLU A 295 -20.89 -22.22 -3.75
N SER A 296 -21.07 -21.81 -5.01
CA SER A 296 -20.84 -22.69 -6.15
C SER A 296 -19.37 -23.13 -6.23
N VAL A 297 -18.44 -22.21 -6.07
CA VAL A 297 -16.99 -22.50 -6.13
C VAL A 297 -16.55 -23.37 -4.95
N LYS A 298 -17.02 -23.08 -3.73
CA LYS A 298 -16.74 -23.90 -2.54
C LYS A 298 -17.16 -25.36 -2.74
N LYS A 299 -18.31 -25.57 -3.39
CA LYS A 299 -18.84 -26.88 -3.67
C LYS A 299 -18.10 -27.59 -4.82
N GLU A 300 -17.74 -26.86 -5.86
CA GLU A 300 -17.15 -27.41 -7.09
C GLU A 300 -15.63 -27.65 -6.93
N TYR A 301 -14.95 -26.77 -6.19
CA TYR A 301 -13.49 -26.78 -6.01
C TYR A 301 -13.04 -26.78 -4.53
N PRO A 302 -13.51 -27.71 -3.69
CA PRO A 302 -13.24 -27.70 -2.24
C PRO A 302 -11.76 -27.92 -1.88
N LYS A 303 -10.94 -28.33 -2.80
CA LYS A 303 -9.50 -28.60 -2.61
C LYS A 303 -8.61 -27.66 -3.44
N SER A 304 -9.17 -26.64 -4.06
CA SER A 304 -8.37 -25.68 -4.83
C SER A 304 -7.36 -24.95 -3.95
N LYS A 305 -6.15 -24.78 -4.48
CA LYS A 305 -5.13 -23.93 -3.84
C LYS A 305 -5.57 -22.46 -3.73
N PHE A 306 -6.55 -22.04 -4.52
CA PHE A 306 -7.09 -20.68 -4.57
C PHE A 306 -8.34 -20.48 -3.70
N LEU A 307 -8.82 -21.53 -3.03
CA LEU A 307 -10.06 -21.46 -2.26
C LEU A 307 -10.02 -20.37 -1.16
N ASN A 308 -8.86 -20.17 -0.53
CA ASN A 308 -8.70 -19.12 0.47
C ASN A 308 -8.98 -17.71 -0.08
N ASN A 309 -8.70 -17.45 -1.35
CA ASN A 309 -9.00 -16.17 -1.99
C ASN A 309 -10.52 -15.95 -2.08
N ILE A 310 -11.29 -17.01 -2.36
CA ILE A 310 -12.75 -16.98 -2.38
C ILE A 310 -13.33 -16.76 -0.97
N LEU A 311 -12.79 -17.48 0.04
CA LEU A 311 -13.21 -17.31 1.44
C LEU A 311 -12.92 -15.90 1.97
N ASN A 312 -11.82 -15.28 1.54
CA ASN A 312 -11.52 -13.90 1.90
C ASN A 312 -12.55 -12.92 1.32
N ARG A 313 -12.98 -13.12 0.06
CA ARG A 313 -14.05 -12.33 -0.57
C ARG A 313 -15.40 -12.53 0.12
N GLU A 314 -15.73 -13.77 0.46
CA GLU A 314 -16.90 -14.08 1.27
C GLU A 314 -16.87 -13.27 2.57
N ASN A 315 -15.78 -13.34 3.31
CA ASN A 315 -15.61 -12.60 4.56
C ASN A 315 -15.74 -11.09 4.38
N GLN A 316 -15.22 -10.53 3.29
CA GLN A 316 -15.39 -9.11 2.98
C GLN A 316 -16.85 -8.72 2.79
N ILE A 317 -17.70 -9.63 2.27
CA ILE A 317 -19.14 -9.40 2.09
C ILE A 317 -19.89 -9.60 3.41
N VAL A 318 -19.67 -10.72 4.10
CA VAL A 318 -20.54 -11.15 5.23
C VAL A 318 -20.09 -10.61 6.59
N ASN A 319 -18.83 -10.24 6.76
CA ASN A 319 -18.36 -9.78 8.06
C ASN A 319 -19.05 -8.48 8.49
N PRO A 320 -19.51 -8.40 9.74
CA PRO A 320 -20.08 -7.19 10.28
C PRO A 320 -19.01 -6.09 10.37
N ASN A 321 -19.42 -4.86 10.09
CA ASN A 321 -18.59 -3.68 10.25
C ASN A 321 -19.43 -2.55 10.84
N LEU A 322 -18.88 -1.84 11.82
CA LEU A 322 -19.50 -0.68 12.43
C LEU A 322 -18.44 0.41 12.66
N THR A 323 -18.67 1.57 12.09
CA THR A 323 -17.87 2.78 12.35
C THR A 323 -18.77 3.86 12.90
N ILE A 324 -18.37 4.51 13.98
CA ILE A 324 -19.12 5.60 14.60
C ILE A 324 -18.43 6.93 14.31
N TYR A 325 -19.13 7.83 13.63
CA TYR A 325 -18.71 9.20 13.44
C TYR A 325 -19.38 10.09 14.50
N TYR A 326 -18.60 10.98 15.11
CA TYR A 326 -19.01 11.80 16.24
C TYR A 326 -18.24 13.12 16.29
N GLU A 327 -18.77 14.08 17.03
CA GLU A 327 -18.07 15.32 17.35
C GLU A 327 -17.23 15.15 18.61
N THR A 328 -15.94 15.53 18.55
CA THR A 328 -15.04 15.48 19.72
C THR A 328 -15.47 16.45 20.83
N HIS A 329 -16.11 17.57 20.48
CA HIS A 329 -16.60 18.56 21.42
C HIS A 329 -18.08 18.80 21.20
N THR A 330 -18.91 18.51 22.17
CA THR A 330 -20.36 18.66 22.11
C THR A 330 -20.86 19.62 23.18
N GLN A 331 -22.07 20.17 23.04
CA GLN A 331 -22.66 21.09 24.00
C GLN A 331 -23.30 20.35 25.17
N ALA A 332 -23.12 20.86 26.38
CA ALA A 332 -23.70 20.26 27.57
C ALA A 332 -25.23 20.36 27.56
N ASN A 333 -25.88 19.33 28.13
CA ASN A 333 -27.32 19.25 28.31
C ASN A 333 -28.14 19.27 27.02
N LEU A 334 -27.49 19.05 25.84
CA LEU A 334 -28.15 18.81 24.57
C LEU A 334 -27.89 17.37 24.09
N PRO A 335 -28.79 16.80 23.25
CA PRO A 335 -28.54 15.52 22.62
C PRO A 335 -27.23 15.53 21.81
N ILE A 336 -26.48 14.44 21.90
CA ILE A 336 -25.20 14.29 21.19
C ILE A 336 -25.45 13.47 19.94
N HIS A 337 -25.18 14.04 18.78
CA HIS A 337 -25.35 13.36 17.50
C HIS A 337 -24.20 12.43 17.18
N LEU A 338 -24.59 11.25 16.67
CA LEU A 338 -23.70 10.24 16.09
C LEU A 338 -24.17 9.85 14.71
N VAL A 339 -23.27 9.40 13.87
CA VAL A 339 -23.62 8.66 12.65
C VAL A 339 -23.00 7.27 12.75
N ALA A 340 -23.82 6.26 12.81
CA ALA A 340 -23.41 4.87 12.70
C ALA A 340 -23.36 4.47 11.22
N GLN A 341 -22.18 4.15 10.73
CA GLN A 341 -21.97 3.52 9.43
C GLN A 341 -21.84 2.02 9.65
N ALA A 342 -22.89 1.27 9.32
CA ALA A 342 -23.00 -0.14 9.64
C ALA A 342 -23.19 -1.01 8.41
N LYS A 343 -22.61 -2.19 8.43
CA LYS A 343 -22.82 -3.28 7.47
C LYS A 343 -22.99 -4.57 8.27
N ASN A 344 -24.07 -5.30 8.03
CA ASN A 344 -24.38 -6.58 8.69
C ASN A 344 -24.38 -6.47 10.23
N VAL A 345 -24.90 -5.37 10.77
CA VAL A 345 -25.01 -5.11 12.21
C VAL A 345 -26.44 -4.68 12.53
N ASP A 346 -27.18 -5.50 13.27
CA ASP A 346 -28.55 -5.22 13.71
C ASP A 346 -28.60 -4.19 14.83
N LYS A 347 -27.69 -4.31 15.78
CA LYS A 347 -27.67 -3.50 16.99
C LYS A 347 -26.28 -3.39 17.59
N PHE A 348 -26.10 -2.31 18.31
CA PHE A 348 -24.90 -2.13 19.13
C PHE A 348 -25.25 -1.37 20.42
N SER A 349 -24.32 -1.34 21.36
CA SER A 349 -24.47 -0.55 22.58
C SER A 349 -23.22 0.28 22.85
N LEU A 350 -23.42 1.39 23.56
CA LEU A 350 -22.38 2.27 24.03
C LEU A 350 -22.26 2.14 25.56
N ASN A 351 -21.05 1.88 26.06
CA ASN A 351 -20.70 2.05 27.45
C ASN A 351 -20.02 3.42 27.59
N ILE A 352 -20.69 4.36 28.26
CA ILE A 352 -20.21 5.73 28.43
C ILE A 352 -19.64 5.90 29.82
N TYR A 353 -18.39 6.31 29.91
CA TYR A 353 -17.64 6.49 31.15
C TYR A 353 -17.24 7.95 31.31
N GLU A 354 -17.39 8.51 32.50
CA GLU A 354 -16.86 9.82 32.85
C GLU A 354 -15.43 9.66 33.39
N VAL A 355 -14.49 10.49 32.88
CA VAL A 355 -13.11 10.57 33.39
C VAL A 355 -13.09 11.43 34.65
N LYS A 356 -12.55 10.89 35.77
CA LYS A 356 -12.49 11.57 37.06
C LYS A 356 -11.05 11.85 37.43
N ASP A 357 -10.65 13.11 37.29
CA ASP A 357 -9.36 13.68 37.76
C ASP A 357 -8.09 12.96 37.29
N ASP A 358 -8.21 12.11 36.23
CA ASP A 358 -7.09 11.37 35.67
C ASP A 358 -6.69 11.88 34.27
N PHE A 359 -6.40 13.17 34.20
CA PHE A 359 -6.11 13.85 32.95
C PHE A 359 -4.80 13.39 32.30
N GLN A 360 -3.84 12.96 33.12
CA GLN A 360 -2.57 12.44 32.59
C GLN A 360 -2.77 11.16 31.77
N ASN A 361 -3.47 10.17 32.32
CA ASN A 361 -3.72 8.93 31.57
C ASN A 361 -4.71 9.18 30.42
N PHE A 362 -5.67 10.09 30.58
CA PHE A 362 -6.54 10.52 29.48
C PHE A 362 -5.73 11.12 28.31
N LEU A 363 -4.85 12.08 28.57
CA LEU A 363 -4.00 12.69 27.55
C LEU A 363 -3.02 11.69 26.93
N ARG A 364 -2.51 10.74 27.72
CA ARG A 364 -1.70 9.63 27.21
C ARG A 364 -2.51 8.73 26.28
N TYR A 365 -3.76 8.42 26.60
CA TYR A 365 -4.64 7.63 25.75
C TYR A 365 -4.88 8.33 24.40
N ILE A 366 -5.27 9.59 24.39
CA ILE A 366 -5.57 10.30 23.15
C ILE A 366 -4.33 10.56 22.28
N SER A 367 -3.14 10.60 22.87
CA SER A 367 -1.88 10.74 22.12
C SER A 367 -1.47 9.49 21.34
N ASP A 368 -2.03 8.34 21.71
CA ASP A 368 -1.79 7.04 21.07
C ASP A 368 -3.02 6.16 21.24
N SER A 369 -4.06 6.52 20.52
CA SER A 369 -5.39 5.87 20.61
C SER A 369 -5.43 4.42 20.13
N TYR A 370 -4.37 3.92 19.46
CA TYR A 370 -4.28 2.53 19.04
C TYR A 370 -3.93 1.56 20.16
N ASP A 371 -3.41 2.06 21.29
CA ASP A 371 -3.07 1.21 22.44
C ASP A 371 -4.27 1.01 23.38
N LYS A 372 -4.95 -0.12 23.26
CA LYS A 372 -6.09 -0.50 24.10
C LYS A 372 -5.76 -0.51 25.60
N ASN A 373 -4.51 -0.76 25.99
CA ASN A 373 -4.09 -0.76 27.39
C ASN A 373 -4.16 0.66 27.99
N LYS A 374 -3.91 1.69 27.18
CA LYS A 374 -4.01 3.09 27.62
C LYS A 374 -5.43 3.50 27.94
N PHE A 375 -6.42 3.04 27.17
CA PHE A 375 -7.83 3.24 27.52
C PHE A 375 -8.19 2.65 28.88
N SER A 376 -7.74 1.43 29.14
CA SER A 376 -8.00 0.72 30.40
C SER A 376 -7.31 1.38 31.60
N ALA A 377 -6.16 2.04 31.38
CA ALA A 377 -5.40 2.72 32.42
C ALA A 377 -6.05 4.01 32.94
N VAL A 378 -6.96 4.64 32.16
CA VAL A 378 -7.64 5.87 32.59
C VAL A 378 -8.65 5.56 33.70
N LYS A 379 -8.56 6.28 34.84
CA LYS A 379 -9.56 6.21 35.92
C LYS A 379 -10.86 6.84 35.44
N LYS A 380 -11.88 6.00 35.33
CA LYS A 380 -13.19 6.37 34.80
C LYS A 380 -14.29 5.59 35.52
N SER A 381 -15.49 6.13 35.53
CA SER A 381 -16.68 5.47 36.09
C SER A 381 -17.76 5.38 35.03
N LEU A 382 -18.40 4.22 34.91
CA LEU A 382 -19.53 4.02 34.03
C LEU A 382 -20.69 4.90 34.49
N VAL A 383 -21.16 5.78 33.62
CA VAL A 383 -22.30 6.68 33.89
C VAL A 383 -23.55 6.25 33.17
N ARG A 384 -23.41 5.58 32.01
CA ARG A 384 -24.55 5.17 31.20
C ARG A 384 -24.22 4.02 30.25
N LYS A 385 -25.25 3.20 29.97
CA LYS A 385 -25.29 2.31 28.80
C LYS A 385 -26.44 2.71 27.91
N GLU A 386 -26.22 2.85 26.63
CA GLU A 386 -27.25 3.11 25.63
C GLU A 386 -27.18 2.04 24.53
N SER A 387 -28.33 1.57 24.07
CA SER A 387 -28.42 0.58 23.00
C SER A 387 -29.17 1.18 21.80
N PHE A 388 -28.73 0.80 20.61
CA PHE A 388 -29.25 1.29 19.34
C PHE A 388 -29.56 0.12 18.42
N ASP A 389 -30.75 0.14 17.86
CA ASP A 389 -31.18 -0.80 16.81
C ASP A 389 -30.93 -0.14 15.46
N LEU A 390 -30.20 -0.82 14.57
CA LEU A 390 -29.78 -0.28 13.27
C LEU A 390 -30.62 -0.79 12.10
N GLN A 391 -31.43 -1.83 12.31
CA GLN A 391 -32.27 -2.46 11.30
C GLN A 391 -31.43 -2.94 10.10
N ASP A 392 -30.77 -4.07 10.24
CA ASP A 392 -30.06 -4.72 9.12
C ASP A 392 -31.05 -5.05 8.00
N LEU A 393 -30.76 -4.58 6.79
CA LEU A 393 -31.58 -4.80 5.60
C LEU A 393 -31.22 -6.12 4.89
N GLU A 394 -30.28 -6.89 5.42
CA GLU A 394 -29.79 -8.15 4.84
C GLU A 394 -29.37 -8.01 3.36
N ASP A 395 -28.87 -6.83 3.00
CA ASP A 395 -28.44 -6.52 1.64
C ASP A 395 -26.92 -6.45 1.49
N TYR A 396 -26.18 -6.68 2.59
CA TYR A 396 -24.72 -6.63 2.70
C TYR A 396 -24.10 -5.27 2.36
N LYS A 397 -24.91 -4.21 2.30
CA LYS A 397 -24.45 -2.85 2.02
C LYS A 397 -24.11 -2.09 3.30
N THR A 398 -23.29 -1.08 3.13
CA THR A 398 -23.03 -0.13 4.22
C THR A 398 -24.12 0.93 4.27
N HIS A 399 -24.76 1.08 5.43
CA HIS A 399 -25.82 2.06 5.69
C HIS A 399 -25.39 3.07 6.74
N ASN A 400 -25.84 4.31 6.58
CA ASN A 400 -25.59 5.38 7.54
C ASN A 400 -26.88 5.67 8.31
N THR A 401 -26.84 5.54 9.64
CA THR A 401 -27.94 5.83 10.54
C THR A 401 -27.56 6.96 11.48
N SER A 402 -28.39 8.02 11.51
CA SER A 402 -28.21 9.15 12.44
C SER A 402 -28.85 8.80 13.78
N LEU A 403 -28.07 8.92 14.84
CA LEU A 403 -28.43 8.51 16.20
C LEU A 403 -28.17 9.66 17.18
N GLU A 404 -28.80 9.58 18.34
CA GLU A 404 -28.64 10.58 19.41
C GLU A 404 -28.34 9.89 20.74
N ILE A 405 -27.22 10.26 21.39
CA ILE A 405 -26.99 9.95 22.80
C ILE A 405 -27.79 10.98 23.63
N LYS A 406 -28.42 10.51 24.67
CA LYS A 406 -29.12 11.41 25.62
C LYS A 406 -28.17 12.44 26.22
N PRO A 407 -28.67 13.65 26.55
CA PRO A 407 -27.85 14.72 27.11
C PRO A 407 -26.95 14.30 28.28
N LEU A 408 -25.75 14.85 28.31
CA LEU A 408 -24.77 14.66 29.40
C LEU A 408 -24.37 16.03 29.97
N PRO A 409 -24.00 16.09 31.24
CA PRO A 409 -23.40 17.30 31.82
C PRO A 409 -21.99 17.57 31.27
N SER A 410 -21.45 18.77 31.52
CA SER A 410 -20.07 19.12 31.17
C SER A 410 -19.09 18.10 31.77
N GLY A 411 -18.14 17.62 30.97
CA GLY A 411 -17.16 16.65 31.41
C GLY A 411 -16.38 16.02 30.26
N ILE A 412 -15.46 15.13 30.60
CA ILE A 412 -14.70 14.31 29.66
C ILE A 412 -15.27 12.90 29.71
N TYR A 413 -15.63 12.37 28.55
CA TYR A 413 -16.23 11.05 28.43
C TYR A 413 -15.42 10.15 27.54
N LEU A 414 -15.20 8.92 28.00
CA LEU A 414 -14.69 7.81 27.22
C LEU A 414 -15.84 6.87 26.87
N VAL A 415 -15.83 6.34 25.67
CA VAL A 415 -16.90 5.46 25.17
C VAL A 415 -16.31 4.20 24.57
N GLU A 416 -16.87 3.07 24.93
CA GLU A 416 -16.68 1.81 24.22
C GLU A 416 -17.95 1.49 23.45
N TYR A 417 -17.85 1.09 22.19
CA TYR A 417 -18.98 0.51 21.52
C TYR A 417 -18.85 -1.01 21.40
N VAL A 418 -19.97 -1.68 21.60
CA VAL A 418 -20.06 -3.13 21.77
C VAL A 418 -21.06 -3.69 20.78
N VAL A 419 -20.61 -4.63 19.95
CA VAL A 419 -21.43 -5.42 19.04
C VAL A 419 -21.39 -6.87 19.51
N GLU A 420 -22.55 -7.51 19.66
CA GLU A 420 -22.64 -8.92 20.07
C GLU A 420 -21.80 -9.30 21.32
N ASN A 421 -21.80 -8.41 22.33
CA ASN A 421 -21.03 -8.52 23.56
C ASN A 421 -19.49 -8.44 23.40
N SER A 422 -19.01 -8.09 22.22
CA SER A 422 -17.59 -7.85 21.95
C SER A 422 -17.31 -6.36 21.80
N ILE A 423 -16.33 -5.84 22.56
CA ILE A 423 -15.86 -4.46 22.41
C ILE A 423 -15.14 -4.36 21.06
N GLN A 424 -15.64 -3.50 20.18
CA GLN A 424 -15.06 -3.26 18.86
C GLN A 424 -13.94 -2.23 18.95
N GLU A 425 -14.31 -1.00 19.36
CA GLU A 425 -13.40 0.12 19.50
C GLU A 425 -13.81 1.02 20.66
N ASN A 426 -13.01 2.05 20.90
CA ASN A 426 -13.29 3.08 21.86
C ASN A 426 -12.97 4.47 21.28
N PHE A 427 -13.66 5.48 21.81
CA PHE A 427 -13.47 6.87 21.45
C PHE A 427 -13.73 7.78 22.64
N TYR A 428 -13.53 9.09 22.46
CA TYR A 428 -13.81 10.07 23.49
C TYR A 428 -14.55 11.27 22.94
N PHE A 429 -15.29 11.95 23.80
CA PHE A 429 -15.79 13.28 23.53
C PHE A 429 -15.79 14.15 24.79
N ILE A 430 -15.76 15.44 24.57
CA ILE A 430 -15.78 16.45 25.63
C ILE A 430 -17.09 17.20 25.53
N VAL A 431 -17.87 17.14 26.61
CA VAL A 431 -19.12 17.88 26.73
C VAL A 431 -18.80 19.21 27.38
N THR A 432 -19.02 20.34 26.69
CA THR A 432 -18.54 21.65 27.09
C THR A 432 -19.45 22.77 26.61
N ASN A 433 -19.63 23.82 27.44
CA ASN A 433 -20.31 25.05 27.09
C ASN A 433 -19.36 26.15 26.64
N SER A 434 -18.07 25.87 26.62
CA SER A 434 -17.05 26.83 26.19
C SER A 434 -16.34 26.37 24.91
N ARG A 435 -15.64 27.29 24.28
CA ARG A 435 -14.80 27.04 23.10
C ARG A 435 -13.47 27.77 23.25
N ILE A 436 -12.41 27.16 22.78
CA ILE A 436 -11.09 27.80 22.71
C ILE A 436 -11.00 28.62 21.42
N ILE A 437 -10.60 29.86 21.55
CA ILE A 437 -10.00 30.63 20.46
C ILE A 437 -8.50 30.56 20.67
N TYR A 438 -7.82 30.04 19.67
CA TYR A 438 -6.39 29.83 19.70
C TYR A 438 -5.70 30.63 18.60
N ASN A 439 -4.67 31.37 19.00
CA ASN A 439 -3.80 32.11 18.10
C ASN A 439 -2.35 31.65 18.29
N LYS A 440 -1.64 31.41 17.20
CA LYS A 440 -0.26 30.94 17.19
C LYS A 440 0.61 31.93 16.44
N LYS A 441 1.71 32.35 17.07
CA LYS A 441 2.75 33.12 16.43
C LYS A 441 4.05 32.32 16.48
N ASP A 442 4.64 32.10 15.35
CA ASP A 442 5.89 31.32 15.18
C ASP A 442 6.99 32.28 14.72
N ASP A 443 8.03 32.43 15.52
CA ASP A 443 9.18 33.27 15.21
C ASP A 443 10.43 32.47 14.81
N ARG A 444 10.27 31.21 14.43
CA ARG A 444 11.32 30.22 14.05
C ARG A 444 12.13 29.66 15.22
N LYS A 445 12.14 30.29 16.37
CA LYS A 445 12.85 29.82 17.58
C LYS A 445 11.89 29.38 18.65
N THR A 446 10.80 30.10 18.75
CA THR A 446 9.75 29.87 19.76
C THR A 446 8.38 29.94 19.12
N ILE A 447 7.46 29.18 19.65
CA ILE A 447 6.04 29.27 19.31
C ILE A 447 5.37 30.00 20.47
N GLU A 448 4.83 31.18 20.18
CA GLU A 448 3.97 31.92 21.11
C GLU A 448 2.53 31.48 20.88
N ASN A 449 1.90 31.00 21.92
CA ASN A 449 0.51 30.58 21.91
C ASN A 449 -0.33 31.52 22.74
N GLN A 450 -1.44 31.97 22.18
CA GLN A 450 -2.47 32.71 22.89
C GLN A 450 -3.76 31.91 22.87
N LEU A 451 -4.31 31.65 24.04
CA LEU A 451 -5.54 30.92 24.24
C LEU A 451 -6.56 31.79 24.94
N LYS A 452 -7.79 31.84 24.41
CA LYS A 452 -8.92 32.53 25.00
C LYS A 452 -10.14 31.61 25.01
N LEU A 453 -10.86 31.58 26.15
CA LEU A 453 -12.13 30.88 26.25
C LEU A 453 -13.30 31.82 25.97
N VAL A 454 -14.27 31.31 25.21
CA VAL A 454 -15.51 32.00 24.94
C VAL A 454 -16.69 31.05 25.15
N HIS A 455 -17.86 31.59 25.46
CA HIS A 455 -19.09 30.83 25.49
C HIS A 455 -19.43 30.26 24.10
N ARG A 456 -19.70 28.97 24.03
CA ARG A 456 -20.02 28.28 22.78
C ARG A 456 -21.23 28.85 22.08
N GLU A 457 -22.23 29.27 22.84
CA GLU A 457 -23.49 29.78 22.35
C GLU A 457 -23.40 31.19 21.71
N ASN A 458 -22.66 32.11 22.32
CA ASN A 458 -22.71 33.51 21.94
C ASN A 458 -21.37 34.20 21.72
N GLY A 459 -20.25 33.45 21.84
CA GLY A 459 -18.90 33.92 21.59
C GLY A 459 -18.35 34.94 22.61
N LYS A 460 -19.10 35.27 23.70
CA LYS A 460 -18.63 36.18 24.73
C LYS A 460 -17.48 35.57 25.52
N SER A 461 -16.49 36.39 25.86
CA SER A 461 -15.35 35.95 26.66
C SER A 461 -15.79 35.41 28.01
N ILE A 462 -15.21 34.31 28.41
CA ILE A 462 -15.40 33.73 29.74
C ILE A 462 -14.36 34.32 30.66
N SER A 463 -14.83 34.99 31.73
CA SER A 463 -13.96 35.39 32.82
C SER A 463 -13.73 34.20 33.74
N SER A 464 -12.52 33.68 33.79
CA SER A 464 -12.22 32.49 34.57
C SER A 464 -11.04 32.73 35.53
N GLU A 465 -11.35 32.98 36.78
CA GLU A 465 -10.36 32.82 37.86
C GLU A 465 -10.06 31.32 38.02
N GLY A 466 -8.78 30.96 38.04
CA GLY A 466 -8.33 29.61 38.34
C GLY A 466 -8.37 28.63 37.16
N LEU A 467 -8.40 29.12 35.91
CA LEU A 467 -8.25 28.27 34.73
C LEU A 467 -6.97 27.44 34.83
N LYS A 468 -7.08 26.14 34.54
CA LYS A 468 -5.95 25.22 34.53
C LYS A 468 -5.73 24.71 33.11
N ILE A 469 -4.49 24.74 32.64
CA ILE A 469 -4.08 24.21 31.34
C ILE A 469 -3.07 23.12 31.59
N TYR A 470 -3.38 21.93 31.10
CA TYR A 470 -2.49 20.78 31.17
C TYR A 470 -1.93 20.53 29.77
N GLU A 471 -0.60 20.51 29.68
CA GLU A 471 0.09 20.15 28.42
C GLU A 471 0.57 18.71 28.48
N TYR A 472 0.41 17.98 27.39
CA TYR A 472 0.99 16.66 27.23
C TYR A 472 1.88 16.64 25.99
N SER A 473 3.15 16.34 26.22
CA SER A 473 4.17 16.17 25.19
C SER A 473 5.14 15.08 25.66
N ARG A 474 5.46 14.11 24.80
CA ARG A 474 6.42 13.01 25.08
C ARG A 474 6.27 12.32 26.44
N GLY A 475 5.04 12.15 26.93
CA GLY A 475 4.78 11.45 28.18
C GLY A 475 4.97 12.28 29.44
N THR A 476 5.27 13.57 29.33
CA THR A 476 5.34 14.49 30.46
C THR A 476 4.13 15.41 30.51
N MET A 477 3.59 15.59 31.69
CA MET A 477 2.52 16.55 31.95
C MET A 477 3.11 17.81 32.56
N MET A 478 2.89 18.99 31.95
CA MET A 478 3.30 20.27 32.48
C MET A 478 2.14 20.98 33.19
N ASN A 479 2.47 21.77 34.16
CA ASN A 479 1.53 22.41 35.06
C ASN A 479 0.90 23.71 34.52
N THR A 480 -0.06 24.23 35.26
CA THR A 480 -0.86 25.44 35.05
C THR A 480 -0.10 26.64 34.50
N PHE A 481 -0.67 27.31 33.50
CA PHE A 481 -0.18 28.57 32.98
C PHE A 481 -0.97 29.76 33.61
N PRO A 482 -0.33 30.92 33.92
CA PRO A 482 -1.01 32.09 34.41
C PRO A 482 -1.89 32.72 33.31
N LEU A 483 -3.01 33.31 33.72
CA LEU A 483 -3.87 34.08 32.83
C LEU A 483 -3.43 35.54 32.80
N ASN A 484 -3.64 36.18 31.66
CA ASN A 484 -3.53 37.63 31.48
C ASN A 484 -4.80 38.36 31.96
N THR A 485 -4.71 39.68 32.07
CA THR A 485 -5.82 40.54 32.50
C THR A 485 -7.04 40.51 31.58
N ASP A 486 -6.86 40.12 30.31
CA ASP A 486 -7.93 39.94 29.33
C ASP A 486 -8.51 38.49 29.29
N ASN A 487 -8.19 37.68 30.29
CA ASN A 487 -8.54 36.26 30.38
C ASN A 487 -7.93 35.38 29.26
N SER A 488 -6.89 35.86 28.59
CA SER A 488 -6.09 35.04 27.70
C SER A 488 -4.90 34.41 28.43
N ALA A 489 -4.49 33.23 28.02
CA ALA A 489 -3.27 32.59 28.47
C ALA A 489 -2.22 32.64 27.33
N ASN A 490 -1.07 33.25 27.64
CA ASN A 490 0.08 33.26 26.75
C ASN A 490 1.11 32.28 27.27
N PHE A 491 1.56 31.39 26.40
CA PHE A 491 2.62 30.44 26.72
C PHE A 491 3.55 30.25 25.53
N LYS A 492 4.82 29.99 25.80
CA LYS A 492 5.86 29.81 24.80
C LYS A 492 6.48 28.44 24.97
N PHE A 493 6.78 27.80 23.85
CA PHE A 493 7.64 26.63 23.85
C PHE A 493 8.67 26.71 22.72
N PRO A 494 9.90 26.19 22.93
CA PRO A 494 10.90 26.19 21.89
C PRO A 494 10.43 25.29 20.75
N VAL A 495 10.74 25.67 19.51
CA VAL A 495 10.54 24.78 18.34
C VAL A 495 11.48 23.60 18.52
N SER A 496 10.94 22.41 18.63
CA SER A 496 11.75 21.21 18.80
C SER A 496 12.53 20.90 17.51
N LYS A 497 13.83 20.64 17.65
CA LYS A 497 14.66 20.09 16.56
C LYS A 497 14.35 18.62 16.29
N ASP A 498 13.78 17.94 17.26
CA ASP A 498 13.43 16.52 17.20
C ASP A 498 11.94 16.43 16.89
N ASN A 499 11.56 16.21 15.69
CA ASN A 499 10.28 15.72 15.13
C ASN A 499 9.06 15.62 16.10
N GLU A 500 8.85 16.56 17.04
CA GLU A 500 7.61 16.63 17.79
C GLU A 500 6.50 17.15 16.87
N TYR A 501 5.64 16.24 16.43
CA TYR A 501 4.60 16.57 15.46
C TYR A 501 3.40 17.29 16.08
N TYR A 502 3.10 17.05 17.36
CA TYR A 502 1.93 17.64 18.03
C TYR A 502 2.06 17.63 19.55
N ARG A 503 1.30 18.54 20.18
CA ARG A 503 1.09 18.61 21.63
C ARG A 503 -0.39 18.73 21.92
N PHE A 504 -0.82 18.15 23.02
CA PHE A 504 -2.19 18.25 23.50
C PHE A 504 -2.28 19.23 24.69
N TYR A 505 -3.27 20.10 24.66
CA TYR A 505 -3.60 21.01 25.76
C TYR A 505 -5.02 20.74 26.20
N LEU A 506 -5.18 20.30 27.47
CA LEU A 506 -6.47 20.19 28.12
C LEU A 506 -6.67 21.44 29.02
N VAL A 507 -7.73 22.18 28.73
CA VAL A 507 -8.09 23.39 29.46
C VAL A 507 -9.27 23.10 30.35
N GLN A 508 -9.13 23.28 31.66
CA GLN A 508 -10.15 23.05 32.67
C GLN A 508 -10.62 24.34 33.29
N GLN A 509 -11.93 24.51 33.41
CA GLN A 509 -12.60 25.51 34.23
C GLN A 509 -13.05 24.87 35.58
N PRO A 510 -12.33 25.04 36.69
CA PRO A 510 -12.61 24.28 37.90
C PRO A 510 -13.99 24.59 38.53
N LYS A 511 -14.52 25.80 38.35
CA LYS A 511 -15.81 26.21 38.92
C LYS A 511 -17.02 25.56 38.26
N THR A 512 -16.90 25.21 36.98
CA THR A 512 -18.01 24.68 36.13
C THR A 512 -17.80 23.25 35.72
N ASN A 513 -16.66 22.63 36.05
CA ASN A 513 -16.22 21.32 35.58
C ASN A 513 -16.28 21.21 34.04
N ASP A 514 -15.98 22.34 33.37
CA ASP A 514 -15.99 22.44 31.92
C ASP A 514 -14.58 22.27 31.37
N PHE A 515 -14.47 21.53 30.25
CA PHE A 515 -13.19 21.17 29.67
C PHE A 515 -13.16 21.51 28.19
N ASN A 516 -11.98 21.81 27.68
CA ASN A 516 -11.69 21.89 26.27
C ASN A 516 -10.35 21.21 25.99
N LEU A 517 -10.27 20.54 24.85
CA LEU A 517 -9.05 19.92 24.36
C LEU A 517 -8.65 20.58 23.06
N MET A 518 -7.39 20.89 22.89
CA MET A 518 -6.84 21.28 21.60
C MET A 518 -5.55 20.52 21.32
N GLN A 519 -5.33 20.26 20.06
CA GLN A 519 -4.10 19.71 19.53
C GLN A 519 -3.37 20.79 18.73
N VAL A 520 -2.11 21.00 19.04
CA VAL A 520 -1.26 21.97 18.35
C VAL A 520 -0.17 21.22 17.61
N TYR A 521 -0.14 21.40 16.29
CA TYR A 521 0.92 20.82 15.48
C TYR A 521 2.20 21.67 15.58
N GLY A 522 3.32 21.02 15.87
CA GLY A 522 4.64 21.62 15.70
C GLY A 522 4.92 21.89 14.23
N ASN A 523 5.56 23.02 13.91
CA ASN A 523 5.98 23.24 12.54
C ASN A 523 7.20 22.38 12.23
N ARG A 524 7.14 21.55 11.19
CA ARG A 524 8.35 21.09 10.51
C ARG A 524 9.07 22.29 9.91
N TYR A 525 10.36 22.33 10.11
CA TYR A 525 11.22 23.27 9.39
C TYR A 525 11.26 22.84 7.92
N TYR A 526 10.32 23.32 7.11
CA TYR A 526 10.48 23.33 5.66
C TYR A 526 11.34 24.55 5.31
N GLY A 527 12.37 24.34 4.48
CA GLY A 527 13.37 25.33 4.13
C GLY A 527 12.81 26.71 3.72
N GLU A 528 13.65 27.71 3.69
CA GLU A 528 13.32 29.13 3.56
C GLU A 528 12.43 29.49 2.34
N ASP A 529 12.39 28.68 1.30
CA ASP A 529 11.76 29.01 0.02
C ASP A 529 10.22 29.03 0.02
N PHE A 530 9.57 28.29 0.93
CA PHE A 530 8.09 28.25 0.99
C PHE A 530 7.47 29.43 1.76
N ARG A 531 8.25 30.22 2.49
CA ARG A 531 7.76 31.23 3.43
C ARG A 531 7.63 32.64 2.85
N ASN A 532 8.13 32.86 1.64
CA ASN A 532 8.10 34.17 0.98
C ASN A 532 6.94 34.36 0.01
N GLN A 533 6.02 33.39 -0.08
CA GLN A 533 4.86 33.50 -0.96
C GLN A 533 3.68 34.12 -0.21
N ASN A 534 3.04 35.11 -0.85
CA ASN A 534 1.76 35.61 -0.39
C ASN A 534 0.74 34.46 -0.44
N GLN A 535 0.13 34.14 0.67
CA GLN A 535 -0.85 33.07 0.77
C GLN A 535 -2.22 33.63 1.13
N ASN A 536 -3.23 33.22 0.38
CA ASN A 536 -4.62 33.48 0.70
C ASN A 536 -5.18 32.24 1.38
N SER A 537 -5.85 32.41 2.49
CA SER A 537 -6.56 31.32 3.18
C SER A 537 -7.99 31.73 3.52
N ALA A 538 -8.89 30.75 3.48
CA ALA A 538 -10.27 30.94 3.88
C ALA A 538 -10.61 29.94 4.98
N GLN A 539 -11.10 30.45 6.11
CA GLN A 539 -11.62 29.62 7.20
C GLN A 539 -13.14 29.64 7.12
N ILE A 540 -13.74 28.46 7.01
CA ILE A 540 -15.18 28.29 6.94
C ILE A 540 -15.67 27.77 8.29
N PHE A 541 -16.63 28.45 8.89
CA PHE A 541 -17.29 28.06 10.12
C PHE A 541 -18.73 27.69 9.81
N LEU A 542 -19.12 26.49 10.17
CA LEU A 542 -20.48 25.99 10.06
C LEU A 542 -21.20 26.16 11.41
N ASP A 543 -22.51 26.31 11.39
CA ASP A 543 -23.32 26.36 12.61
C ASP A 543 -23.41 25.01 13.32
N ARG A 544 -23.17 23.90 12.58
CA ARG A 544 -23.07 22.52 13.10
C ARG A 544 -22.19 21.67 12.20
N ALA A 545 -21.69 20.52 12.67
CA ALA A 545 -20.84 19.63 11.92
C ALA A 545 -21.61 18.61 11.06
N ILE A 546 -22.86 18.32 11.40
CA ILE A 546 -23.70 17.31 10.72
C ILE A 546 -25.05 17.93 10.34
N TYR A 547 -25.49 17.69 9.11
CA TYR A 547 -26.77 18.12 8.57
C TYR A 547 -27.53 16.94 8.00
N ARG A 548 -28.86 16.97 8.12
CA ARG A 548 -29.74 16.06 7.39
C ARG A 548 -30.01 16.59 5.99
N PRO A 549 -30.28 15.74 5.00
CA PRO A 549 -30.70 16.18 3.67
C PRO A 549 -31.88 17.17 3.76
N GLY A 550 -31.80 18.29 3.03
CA GLY A 550 -32.81 19.34 3.02
C GLY A 550 -32.73 20.39 4.14
N GLN A 551 -31.80 20.25 5.09
CA GLN A 551 -31.58 21.29 6.09
C GLN A 551 -30.74 22.45 5.52
N THR A 552 -31.08 23.68 5.97
CA THR A 552 -30.30 24.88 5.63
C THR A 552 -28.96 24.85 6.37
N VAL A 553 -27.88 25.06 5.63
CA VAL A 553 -26.51 25.19 6.16
C VAL A 553 -26.20 26.67 6.34
N TYR A 554 -25.94 27.10 7.59
CA TYR A 554 -25.45 28.44 7.86
C TYR A 554 -23.92 28.39 8.00
N PHE A 555 -23.24 29.29 7.30
CA PHE A 555 -21.79 29.35 7.39
C PHE A 555 -21.27 30.78 7.42
N LYS A 556 -20.11 30.94 8.04
CA LYS A 556 -19.33 32.19 8.02
C LYS A 556 -17.95 31.87 7.42
N VAL A 557 -17.52 32.71 6.49
CA VAL A 557 -16.17 32.62 5.91
C VAL A 557 -15.36 33.82 6.40
N ILE A 558 -14.16 33.52 6.88
CA ILE A 558 -13.13 34.51 7.14
C ILE A 558 -12.02 34.30 6.13
N ASN A 559 -11.86 35.27 5.22
CA ASN A 559 -10.74 35.27 4.27
C ASN A 559 -9.58 36.03 4.90
N THR A 560 -8.41 35.42 4.91
CA THR A 560 -7.17 36.06 5.34
C THR A 560 -6.13 36.00 4.24
N GLN A 561 -5.35 37.05 4.13
CA GLN A 561 -4.21 37.11 3.23
C GLN A 561 -2.94 37.30 4.06
N LEU A 562 -1.98 36.41 3.85
CA LEU A 562 -0.63 36.55 4.39
C LEU A 562 0.22 37.31 3.37
N VAL A 563 0.54 38.55 3.65
CA VAL A 563 1.38 39.41 2.79
C VAL A 563 2.67 39.71 3.53
N ASN A 564 3.81 39.33 2.96
CA ASN A 564 5.13 39.53 3.58
C ASN A 564 5.19 39.12 5.08
N GLN A 565 4.57 37.97 5.41
CA GLN A 565 4.48 37.39 6.75
C GLN A 565 3.62 38.22 7.76
N LYS A 566 2.76 39.09 7.29
CA LYS A 566 1.77 39.77 8.14
C LYS A 566 0.37 39.40 7.67
N GLU A 567 -0.48 39.00 8.60
CA GLU A 567 -1.91 38.82 8.31
C GLU A 567 -2.58 40.20 8.13
N SER A 568 -3.40 40.32 7.10
CA SER A 568 -4.23 41.48 6.82
C SER A 568 -5.72 41.09 6.82
#